data_5dc148513a9c4dfe10b1f7a281fee772
#
_entry.id   5dc148513a9c4dfe10b1f7a281fee772
#
_cell.length_a   1.000
_cell.length_b   1.000
_cell.length_c   1.000
_cell.angle_alpha   90.00
_cell.angle_beta   90.00
_cell.angle_gamma   90.00
#
_symmetry.space_group_name_H-M   'P 1'
#
loop_
_entity.id
_entity.type
_entity.pdbx_description
1 polymer ?
#
loop_
_entity_poly.entity_id
_entity_poly.type
_entity_poly.pdbx_seq_one_letter_code
_entity_poly.pdbx_strand_id
1 'polypeptide(L)'
;VSPRYHIVHDIEDAIAEIEQIGQNRAALDFDMDGAVIKVNNFAQRELLGSTNKFPRWAIAFKYPPEVKETTLRSIEVGVGRTGVLTPTACFDPVFLAGTTVSRATLHNEDFIRQLGLCIGDTIQVRKAGDIIPEVIGVTRHEPDAQPYQMPEFCPSCGAPAVHLEDE
;
A
#
# COMPACT_ATOMS: atom_id res chain seq x y z
N VAL A 1 11.88 -24.27 -3.30
CA VAL A 1 12.14 -24.33 -1.85
C VAL A 1 12.75 -22.99 -1.48
N SER A 2 12.21 -22.32 -0.44
CA SER A 2 12.82 -21.07 0.04
C SER A 2 14.30 -21.33 0.42
N PRO A 3 15.25 -20.49 0.00
CA PRO A 3 16.65 -20.66 0.36
C PRO A 3 16.93 -20.44 1.84
N ARG A 4 15.97 -19.85 2.57
CA ARG A 4 16.06 -19.62 4.01
C ARG A 4 14.86 -20.23 4.70
N TYR A 5 15.11 -21.18 5.59
CA TYR A 5 14.13 -21.71 6.55
C TYR A 5 14.87 -22.13 7.81
N HIS A 6 14.24 -21.91 8.96
CA HIS A 6 14.74 -22.37 10.25
C HIS A 6 13.67 -23.24 10.93
N ILE A 7 14.10 -24.20 11.71
CA ILE A 7 13.23 -25.01 12.55
C ILE A 7 13.33 -24.44 13.95
N VAL A 8 12.21 -24.04 14.49
CA VAL A 8 12.08 -23.47 15.82
C VAL A 8 11.17 -24.36 16.66
N HIS A 9 11.28 -24.30 17.98
CA HIS A 9 10.58 -25.23 18.88
C HIS A 9 9.43 -24.60 19.65
N ASP A 10 9.41 -23.26 19.76
CA ASP A 10 8.35 -22.50 20.43
C ASP A 10 7.97 -21.27 19.62
N ILE A 11 6.98 -20.53 20.12
CA ILE A 11 6.44 -19.36 19.44
C ILE A 11 7.37 -18.14 19.59
N GLU A 12 8.08 -18.05 20.70
CA GLU A 12 9.01 -16.96 21.00
C GLU A 12 10.18 -17.00 20.00
N ASP A 13 10.75 -18.16 19.77
CA ASP A 13 11.80 -18.38 18.78
C ASP A 13 11.28 -18.09 17.37
N ALA A 14 10.03 -18.46 17.06
CA ALA A 14 9.42 -18.16 15.75
C ALA A 14 9.27 -16.66 15.53
N ILE A 15 8.86 -15.90 16.54
CA ILE A 15 8.74 -14.45 16.48
C ILE A 15 10.12 -13.81 16.28
N ALA A 16 11.12 -14.22 17.07
CA ALA A 16 12.49 -13.71 16.97
C ALA A 16 13.08 -13.96 15.57
N GLU A 17 12.85 -15.12 14.98
CA GLU A 17 13.29 -15.45 13.62
C GLU A 17 12.60 -14.57 12.57
N ILE A 18 11.29 -14.33 12.69
CA ILE A 18 10.55 -13.43 11.80
C ILE A 18 11.11 -12.01 11.86
N GLU A 19 11.37 -11.50 13.06
CA GLU A 19 11.95 -10.16 13.25
C GLU A 19 13.34 -10.07 12.63
N GLN A 20 14.18 -11.09 12.84
CA GLN A 20 15.53 -11.16 12.26
C GLN A 20 15.49 -11.19 10.73
N ILE A 21 14.58 -11.98 10.14
CA ILE A 21 14.36 -12.01 8.70
C ILE A 21 13.94 -10.63 8.20
N GLY A 22 13.01 -9.97 8.91
CA GLY A 22 12.52 -8.63 8.56
C GLY A 22 13.61 -7.56 8.57
N GLN A 23 14.49 -7.57 9.58
CA GLN A 23 15.63 -6.64 9.67
C GLN A 23 16.65 -6.84 8.55
N ASN A 24 16.84 -8.07 8.09
CA ASN A 24 17.82 -8.42 7.07
C ASN A 24 17.25 -8.44 5.64
N ARG A 25 15.95 -8.15 5.46
CA ARG A 25 15.28 -8.26 4.15
C ARG A 25 15.91 -7.37 3.07
N ALA A 26 16.40 -6.19 3.44
CA ALA A 26 17.05 -5.28 2.50
C ALA A 26 18.41 -5.78 1.96
N ALA A 27 19.01 -6.76 2.64
CA ALA A 27 20.29 -7.38 2.23
C ALA A 27 20.06 -8.64 1.37
N LEU A 28 18.82 -9.01 1.08
CA LEU A 28 18.50 -10.15 0.22
C LEU A 28 18.58 -9.73 -1.24
N ASP A 29 18.91 -10.69 -2.09
CA ASP A 29 18.96 -10.55 -3.56
C ASP A 29 17.58 -10.77 -4.24
N PHE A 30 16.52 -10.84 -3.43
CA PHE A 30 15.12 -10.97 -3.87
C PHE A 30 14.19 -10.21 -2.93
N ASP A 31 13.06 -9.76 -3.48
CA ASP A 31 12.01 -9.10 -2.70
C ASP A 31 11.23 -10.10 -1.85
N MET A 32 10.90 -9.67 -0.61
CA MET A 32 10.17 -10.48 0.34
C MET A 32 9.13 -9.62 1.09
N ASP A 33 7.87 -10.04 1.03
CA ASP A 33 6.72 -9.36 1.66
C ASP A 33 6.32 -9.95 3.01
N GLY A 34 6.84 -11.15 3.35
CA GLY A 34 6.48 -11.80 4.58
C GLY A 34 7.22 -13.11 4.84
N ALA A 35 6.83 -13.76 5.93
CA ALA A 35 7.30 -15.07 6.33
C ALA A 35 6.11 -16.03 6.51
N VAL A 36 6.34 -17.32 6.32
CA VAL A 36 5.31 -18.34 6.53
C VAL A 36 5.79 -19.31 7.60
N ILE A 37 5.04 -19.39 8.70
CA ILE A 37 5.25 -20.36 9.76
C ILE A 37 4.42 -21.61 9.45
N LYS A 38 5.02 -22.78 9.56
CA LYS A 38 4.35 -24.05 9.29
C LYS A 38 4.65 -25.05 10.40
N VAL A 39 3.63 -25.77 10.84
CA VAL A 39 3.83 -26.91 11.74
C VAL A 39 4.73 -27.92 11.05
N ASN A 40 5.87 -28.30 11.69
CA ASN A 40 6.86 -29.18 11.06
C ASN A 40 6.42 -30.66 11.04
N ASN A 41 5.69 -31.12 12.04
CA ASN A 41 5.22 -32.50 12.14
C ASN A 41 4.04 -32.76 11.19
N PHE A 42 4.19 -33.69 10.24
CA PHE A 42 3.18 -34.03 9.25
C PHE A 42 1.91 -34.65 9.85
N ALA A 43 2.05 -35.51 10.87
CA ALA A 43 0.88 -36.08 11.54
C ALA A 43 0.03 -35.02 12.24
N GLN A 44 0.67 -34.00 12.83
CA GLN A 44 -0.04 -32.85 13.40
C GLN A 44 -0.73 -31.99 12.29
N ARG A 45 -0.14 -31.88 11.11
CA ARG A 45 -0.80 -31.19 9.98
C ARG A 45 -2.10 -31.89 9.56
N GLU A 46 -2.09 -33.22 9.52
CA GLU A 46 -3.28 -34.01 9.22
C GLU A 46 -4.38 -33.80 10.27
N LEU A 47 -4.02 -33.78 11.56
CA LEU A 47 -4.97 -33.50 12.64
C LEU A 47 -5.56 -32.09 12.59
N LEU A 48 -4.74 -31.09 12.28
CA LEU A 48 -5.18 -29.70 12.14
C LEU A 48 -6.07 -29.48 10.90
N GLY A 49 -5.79 -30.21 9.84
CA GLY A 49 -6.55 -30.17 8.59
C GLY A 49 -6.48 -28.81 7.89
N SER A 50 -7.48 -28.56 7.05
CA SER A 50 -7.61 -27.34 6.24
C SER A 50 -9.05 -26.84 6.24
N THR A 51 -9.21 -25.54 6.04
CA THR A 51 -10.49 -24.95 5.66
C THR A 51 -10.64 -24.99 4.14
N ASN A 52 -11.77 -24.56 3.61
CA ASN A 52 -11.97 -24.43 2.15
C ASN A 52 -11.03 -23.40 1.49
N LYS A 53 -10.40 -22.52 2.27
CA LYS A 53 -9.56 -21.42 1.76
C LYS A 53 -8.08 -21.54 2.12
N PHE A 54 -7.75 -22.13 3.27
CA PHE A 54 -6.37 -22.18 3.77
C PHE A 54 -6.14 -23.35 4.71
N PRO A 55 -4.88 -23.84 4.84
CA PRO A 55 -4.50 -24.86 5.81
C PRO A 55 -4.44 -24.26 7.23
N ARG A 56 -4.85 -25.04 8.26
CA ARG A 56 -4.76 -24.62 9.66
C ARG A 56 -3.38 -24.79 10.26
N TRP A 57 -2.50 -25.50 9.61
CA TRP A 57 -1.12 -25.79 10.03
C TRP A 57 -0.09 -24.80 9.46
N ALA A 58 -0.54 -23.74 8.77
CA ALA A 58 0.32 -22.69 8.25
C ALA A 58 -0.30 -21.33 8.50
N ILE A 59 0.53 -20.36 8.85
CA ILE A 59 0.14 -18.96 9.01
C ILE A 59 1.17 -18.08 8.30
N ALA A 60 0.70 -17.08 7.56
CA ALA A 60 1.53 -16.07 6.94
C ALA A 60 1.62 -14.84 7.84
N PHE A 61 2.83 -14.37 8.07
CA PHE A 61 3.11 -13.07 8.67
C PHE A 61 3.57 -12.12 7.57
N LYS A 62 2.88 -11.00 7.39
CA LYS A 62 3.27 -9.95 6.45
C LYS A 62 3.94 -8.81 7.21
N TYR A 63 5.09 -8.38 6.70
CA TYR A 63 5.74 -7.21 7.26
C TYR A 63 4.91 -5.95 6.98
N PRO A 64 4.98 -4.95 7.86
CA PRO A 64 4.39 -3.66 7.56
C PRO A 64 4.92 -3.12 6.23
N PRO A 65 4.05 -2.54 5.39
CA PRO A 65 4.49 -1.95 4.14
C PRO A 65 5.46 -0.80 4.39
N GLU A 66 6.43 -0.66 3.50
CA GLU A 66 7.34 0.48 3.52
C GLU A 66 6.56 1.77 3.25
N VAL A 67 6.80 2.80 4.09
CA VAL A 67 6.22 4.14 3.94
C VAL A 67 7.35 5.12 3.66
N LYS A 68 7.17 5.98 2.66
CA LYS A 68 8.10 7.05 2.30
C LYS A 68 7.39 8.39 2.25
N GLU A 69 8.13 9.43 2.51
CA GLU A 69 7.68 10.80 2.34
C GLU A 69 8.16 11.37 1.02
N THR A 70 7.29 12.17 0.38
CA THR A 70 7.60 12.83 -0.89
C THR A 70 6.75 14.10 -1.03
N THR A 71 7.09 14.97 -1.97
CA THR A 71 6.36 16.22 -2.20
C THR A 71 5.31 16.06 -3.30
N LEU A 72 4.07 16.39 -2.99
CA LEU A 72 2.96 16.41 -3.94
C LEU A 72 3.14 17.56 -4.93
N ARG A 73 3.31 17.26 -6.21
CA ARG A 73 3.54 18.26 -7.27
C ARG A 73 2.28 18.68 -8.00
N SER A 74 1.39 17.72 -8.27
CA SER A 74 0.11 17.96 -8.92
C SER A 74 -0.86 16.83 -8.66
N ILE A 75 -2.14 17.06 -8.96
CA ILE A 75 -3.16 16.02 -9.02
C ILE A 75 -3.72 16.01 -10.42
N GLU A 76 -3.59 14.88 -11.11
CA GLU A 76 -4.18 14.67 -12.43
C GLU A 76 -5.51 13.95 -12.31
N VAL A 77 -6.48 14.33 -13.11
CA VAL A 77 -7.81 13.73 -13.10
C VAL A 77 -8.02 12.94 -14.39
N GLY A 78 -8.06 11.63 -14.25
CA GLY A 78 -8.42 10.71 -15.33
C GLY A 78 -9.93 10.53 -15.45
N VAL A 79 -10.40 10.25 -16.67
CA VAL A 79 -11.81 9.95 -16.94
C VAL A 79 -11.93 8.47 -17.29
N GLY A 80 -12.65 7.71 -16.46
CA GLY A 80 -12.93 6.30 -16.70
C GLY A 80 -13.97 6.08 -17.82
N ARG A 81 -14.11 4.85 -18.29
CA ARG A 81 -15.09 4.47 -19.34
C ARG A 81 -16.54 4.79 -18.98
N THR A 82 -16.86 4.82 -17.70
CA THR A 82 -18.21 5.14 -17.17
C THR A 82 -18.40 6.63 -16.90
N GLY A 83 -17.39 7.48 -17.21
CA GLY A 83 -17.41 8.91 -16.92
C GLY A 83 -16.93 9.28 -15.51
N VAL A 84 -16.57 8.32 -14.68
CA VAL A 84 -16.06 8.56 -13.32
C VAL A 84 -14.71 9.28 -13.40
N LEU A 85 -14.60 10.39 -12.65
CA LEU A 85 -13.37 11.14 -12.49
C LEU A 85 -12.51 10.52 -11.39
N THR A 86 -11.30 10.09 -11.77
CA THR A 86 -10.37 9.41 -10.84
C THR A 86 -9.13 10.29 -10.65
N PRO A 87 -8.92 10.84 -9.45
CA PRO A 87 -7.75 11.64 -9.15
C PRO A 87 -6.53 10.76 -8.89
N THR A 88 -5.37 11.23 -9.36
CA THR A 88 -4.06 10.60 -9.19
C THR A 88 -3.07 11.63 -8.71
N ALA A 89 -2.43 11.41 -7.57
CA ALA A 89 -1.34 12.23 -7.09
C ALA A 89 -0.09 12.01 -7.96
N CYS A 90 0.53 13.11 -8.38
CA CYS A 90 1.85 13.14 -8.99
C CYS A 90 2.83 13.83 -8.04
N PHE A 91 3.94 13.17 -7.72
CA PHE A 91 4.88 13.59 -6.70
C PHE A 91 6.33 13.34 -7.11
N ASP A 92 7.27 13.88 -6.36
CA ASP A 92 8.69 13.64 -6.63
C ASP A 92 8.98 12.14 -6.58
N PRO A 93 9.76 11.61 -7.55
CA PRO A 93 10.06 10.18 -7.58
C PRO A 93 10.68 9.69 -6.29
N VAL A 94 10.16 8.60 -5.75
CA VAL A 94 10.64 7.97 -4.53
C VAL A 94 10.81 6.46 -4.74
N PHE A 95 11.93 5.91 -4.24
CA PHE A 95 12.15 4.47 -4.29
C PHE A 95 11.37 3.78 -3.17
N LEU A 96 10.48 2.87 -3.54
CA LEU A 96 9.53 2.25 -2.64
C LEU A 96 9.30 0.78 -3.04
N ALA A 97 9.57 -0.16 -2.13
CA ALA A 97 9.41 -1.59 -2.33
C ALA A 97 9.95 -2.05 -3.71
N GLY A 98 11.25 -1.87 -3.92
CA GLY A 98 11.98 -2.36 -5.10
C GLY A 98 11.79 -1.57 -6.40
N THR A 99 10.92 -0.55 -6.45
CA THR A 99 10.70 0.27 -7.66
C THR A 99 10.60 1.75 -7.37
N THR A 100 10.91 2.58 -8.36
CA THR A 100 10.68 4.03 -8.27
C THR A 100 9.26 4.35 -8.67
N VAL A 101 8.53 5.04 -7.80
CA VAL A 101 7.16 5.51 -8.01
C VAL A 101 7.10 7.02 -7.97
N SER A 102 6.23 7.61 -8.78
CA SER A 102 5.98 9.06 -8.84
C SER A 102 4.49 9.38 -8.96
N ARG A 103 3.64 8.36 -8.92
CA ARG A 103 2.19 8.48 -9.03
C ARG A 103 1.52 7.52 -8.06
N ALA A 104 0.42 7.96 -7.43
CA ALA A 104 -0.38 7.14 -6.54
C ALA A 104 -1.85 7.48 -6.66
N THR A 105 -2.72 6.49 -6.40
CA THR A 105 -4.16 6.74 -6.41
C THR A 105 -4.58 7.62 -5.23
N LEU A 106 -5.58 8.47 -5.49
CA LEU A 106 -6.30 9.26 -4.48
C LEU A 106 -7.75 8.80 -4.34
N HIS A 107 -8.10 7.69 -4.97
CA HIS A 107 -9.42 7.06 -4.95
C HIS A 107 -10.55 7.96 -5.46
N ASN A 108 -10.95 8.98 -4.70
CA ASN A 108 -12.05 9.89 -4.99
C ASN A 108 -11.84 11.26 -4.33
N GLU A 109 -12.80 12.17 -4.54
CA GLU A 109 -12.79 13.52 -3.99
C GLU A 109 -12.85 13.53 -2.45
N ASP A 110 -13.66 12.67 -1.85
CA ASP A 110 -13.82 12.63 -0.40
C ASP A 110 -12.52 12.26 0.30
N PHE A 111 -11.74 11.37 -0.29
CA PHE A 111 -10.42 11.04 0.22
C PHE A 111 -9.46 12.23 0.18
N ILE A 112 -9.49 13.02 -0.90
CA ILE A 112 -8.71 14.27 -1.01
C ILE A 112 -9.10 15.26 0.08
N ARG A 113 -10.41 15.45 0.28
CA ARG A 113 -10.95 16.33 1.33
C ARG A 113 -10.60 15.86 2.73
N GLN A 114 -10.71 14.56 2.98
CA GLN A 114 -10.36 13.96 4.27
C GLN A 114 -8.90 14.20 4.65
N LEU A 115 -7.99 14.11 3.68
CA LEU A 115 -6.57 14.37 3.88
C LEU A 115 -6.24 15.87 3.88
N GLY A 116 -7.13 16.72 3.39
CA GLY A 116 -6.89 18.16 3.24
C GLY A 116 -5.73 18.47 2.30
N LEU A 117 -5.56 17.69 1.22
CA LEU A 117 -4.40 17.76 0.34
C LEU A 117 -4.25 19.12 -0.33
N CYS A 118 -3.06 19.70 -0.23
CA CYS A 118 -2.64 20.90 -0.94
C CYS A 118 -1.46 20.58 -1.86
N ILE A 119 -1.38 21.26 -2.99
CA ILE A 119 -0.20 21.12 -3.87
C ILE A 119 1.02 21.69 -3.14
N GLY A 120 2.12 20.95 -3.13
CA GLY A 120 3.34 21.26 -2.37
C GLY A 120 3.47 20.52 -1.05
N ASP A 121 2.40 19.90 -0.55
CA ASP A 121 2.42 19.14 0.69
C ASP A 121 3.45 18.03 0.69
N THR A 122 4.01 17.75 1.88
CA THR A 122 4.77 16.52 2.10
C THR A 122 3.78 15.41 2.46
N ILE A 123 3.68 14.43 1.58
CA ILE A 123 2.75 13.31 1.68
C ILE A 123 3.47 12.02 2.00
N GLN A 124 2.78 11.10 2.66
CA GLN A 124 3.23 9.74 2.87
C GLN A 124 2.63 8.81 1.82
N VAL A 125 3.49 8.00 1.21
CA VAL A 125 3.11 7.03 0.21
C VAL A 125 3.56 5.63 0.62
N ARG A 126 2.74 4.63 0.28
CA ARG A 126 3.07 3.21 0.42
C ARG A 126 2.56 2.44 -0.80
N LYS A 127 2.97 1.19 -0.93
CA LYS A 127 2.34 0.26 -1.88
C LYS A 127 1.36 -0.64 -1.14
N ALA A 128 0.09 -0.60 -1.51
CA ALA A 128 -0.91 -1.55 -1.05
C ALA A 128 -0.62 -2.92 -1.67
N GLY A 129 -0.43 -3.95 -0.83
CA GLY A 129 -0.06 -5.30 -1.27
C GLY A 129 1.22 -5.36 -2.09
N ASP A 130 2.17 -4.44 -1.85
CA ASP A 130 3.44 -4.27 -2.56
C ASP A 130 3.33 -3.99 -4.08
N ILE A 131 2.15 -3.64 -4.56
CA ILE A 131 1.87 -3.44 -5.99
C ILE A 131 1.38 -2.03 -6.30
N ILE A 132 0.30 -1.57 -5.64
CA ILE A 132 -0.40 -0.33 -6.00
C ILE A 132 0.04 0.81 -5.09
N PRO A 133 0.69 1.86 -5.63
CA PRO A 133 1.01 3.04 -4.83
C PRO A 133 -0.25 3.79 -4.40
N GLU A 134 -0.31 4.15 -3.13
CA GLU A 134 -1.39 4.96 -2.54
C GLU A 134 -0.82 6.02 -1.61
N VAL A 135 -1.49 7.17 -1.54
CA VAL A 135 -1.24 8.20 -0.53
C VAL A 135 -1.99 7.80 0.73
N ILE A 136 -1.31 7.86 1.90
CA ILE A 136 -1.92 7.45 3.18
C ILE A 136 -2.05 8.60 4.17
N GLY A 137 -1.41 9.73 3.91
CA GLY A 137 -1.47 10.87 4.80
C GLY A 137 -0.65 12.05 4.33
N VAL A 138 -0.79 13.15 5.05
CA VAL A 138 0.03 14.36 4.93
C VAL A 138 0.82 14.52 6.22
N THR A 139 2.13 14.70 6.11
CA THR A 139 3.00 14.96 7.27
C THR A 139 3.26 16.44 7.48
N ARG A 140 3.22 17.22 6.41
CA ARG A 140 3.40 18.67 6.47
C ARG A 140 2.65 19.33 5.32
N HIS A 141 1.82 20.31 5.67
CA HIS A 141 1.19 21.18 4.69
C HIS A 141 2.13 22.28 4.22
N GLU A 142 2.03 22.63 2.94
CA GLU A 142 2.69 23.81 2.40
C GLU A 142 2.05 25.08 2.99
N PRO A 143 2.84 26.02 3.52
CA PRO A 143 2.30 27.28 4.06
C PRO A 143 1.46 28.02 3.01
N ASP A 144 0.30 28.54 3.45
CA ASP A 144 -0.64 29.35 2.66
C ASP A 144 -1.25 28.64 1.41
N ALA A 145 -1.01 27.33 1.24
CA ALA A 145 -1.61 26.57 0.16
C ALA A 145 -3.11 26.34 0.43
N GLN A 146 -3.89 26.33 -0.64
CA GLN A 146 -5.31 26.02 -0.57
C GLN A 146 -5.54 24.51 -0.81
N PRO A 147 -6.52 23.90 -0.12
CA PRO A 147 -6.93 22.54 -0.39
C PRO A 147 -7.29 22.34 -1.86
N TYR A 148 -6.82 21.25 -2.43
CA TYR A 148 -7.12 20.91 -3.83
C TYR A 148 -8.63 20.67 -4.01
N GLN A 149 -9.17 21.19 -5.10
CA GLN A 149 -10.55 20.98 -5.49
C GLN A 149 -10.61 20.24 -6.83
N MET A 150 -11.54 19.31 -6.93
CA MET A 150 -11.81 18.60 -8.17
C MET A 150 -12.37 19.57 -9.23
N PRO A 151 -12.12 19.31 -10.53
CA PRO A 151 -12.64 20.16 -11.59
C PRO A 151 -14.17 20.07 -11.66
N GLU A 152 -14.83 21.23 -11.85
CA GLU A 152 -16.29 21.32 -12.02
C GLU A 152 -16.77 20.78 -13.38
N PHE A 153 -15.86 20.61 -14.32
CA PHE A 153 -16.15 20.12 -15.66
C PHE A 153 -15.24 18.96 -16.03
N CYS A 154 -15.79 18.01 -16.77
CA CYS A 154 -15.05 16.86 -17.27
C CYS A 154 -13.87 17.30 -18.14
N PRO A 155 -12.62 16.92 -17.84
CA PRO A 155 -11.46 17.34 -18.61
C PRO A 155 -11.42 16.74 -20.03
N SER A 156 -12.24 15.73 -20.31
CA SER A 156 -12.29 15.06 -21.62
C SER A 156 -13.35 15.65 -22.55
N CYS A 157 -14.56 15.98 -22.04
CA CYS A 157 -15.68 16.39 -22.90
C CYS A 157 -16.32 17.73 -22.50
N GLY A 158 -15.90 18.36 -21.40
CA GLY A 158 -16.43 19.63 -20.93
C GLY A 158 -17.83 19.56 -20.31
N ALA A 159 -18.43 18.39 -20.13
CA ALA A 159 -19.69 18.26 -19.43
C ALA A 159 -19.54 18.59 -17.93
N PRO A 160 -20.58 19.13 -17.27
CA PRO A 160 -20.53 19.35 -15.83
C PRO A 160 -20.25 18.05 -15.06
N ALA A 161 -19.32 18.11 -14.11
CA ALA A 161 -19.07 17.03 -13.17
C ALA A 161 -20.06 17.16 -12.00
N VAL A 162 -20.58 16.05 -11.53
CA VAL A 162 -21.50 15.99 -10.39
C VAL A 162 -20.95 15.02 -9.36
N HIS A 163 -21.07 15.37 -8.09
CA HIS A 163 -20.77 14.45 -7.00
C HIS A 163 -22.00 13.55 -6.79
N LEU A 164 -21.81 12.25 -6.93
CA LEU A 164 -22.84 11.28 -6.59
C LEU A 164 -22.72 10.99 -5.09
N GLU A 165 -23.73 11.35 -4.32
CA GLU A 165 -23.84 10.90 -2.93
C GLU A 165 -24.18 9.41 -2.98
N ASP A 166 -23.40 8.58 -2.28
CA ASP A 166 -23.74 7.18 -2.06
C ASP A 166 -25.02 7.14 -1.21
N GLU A 167 -26.09 6.50 -1.71
CA GLU A 167 -27.32 6.23 -0.99
C GLU A 167 -27.13 5.19 0.13
#